data_74e63e988973d283b2dec478759ec0b3
#
_entry.id   74e63e988973d283b2dec478759ec0b3
#
_cell.length_a   1.000
_cell.length_b   1.000
_cell.length_c   1.000
_cell.angle_alpha   90.00
_cell.angle_beta   90.00
_cell.angle_gamma   90.00
#
_symmetry.space_group_name_H-M   'P 1'
#
loop_
_entity.id
_entity.type
_entity.pdbx_description
1 polymer ?
#
loop_
_entity_poly.entity_id
_entity_poly.type
_entity_poly.pdbx_seq_one_letter_code
_entity_poly.pdbx_strand_id
1 'polypeptide(L)'
;MKAEDVMTTRVVTITEDQSKQQAARLLAQHRISGLPVVNADQVVVGVETEYDVIGKEGQTVGEIMTRGVISVTPGTELEEVSHLLVHERIKRLPVLDQGKLVGIVSRADLVKEVALRWVCPVCGEMVHSEEQPERCPRCGAQQVAATFEQQSPGS
;
A
#
# COMPACT_ATOMS: atom_id res chain seq x y z
N MET A 1 -14.19 0.41 -1.44
CA MET A 1 -13.03 -0.48 -1.47
C MET A 1 -12.28 -0.41 -0.14
N LYS A 2 -11.74 -1.52 0.25
CA LYS A 2 -11.03 -1.70 1.52
C LYS A 2 -9.56 -2.02 1.27
N ALA A 3 -8.73 -1.92 2.31
CA ALA A 3 -7.31 -2.23 2.23
C ALA A 3 -7.05 -3.61 1.62
N GLU A 4 -7.83 -4.62 2.01
CA GLU A 4 -7.70 -5.99 1.49
C GLU A 4 -7.89 -6.10 -0.03
N ASP A 5 -8.62 -5.16 -0.65
CA ASP A 5 -8.90 -5.18 -2.08
C ASP A 5 -7.69 -4.77 -2.92
N VAL A 6 -6.77 -4.00 -2.34
CA VAL A 6 -5.61 -3.43 -3.07
C VAL A 6 -4.26 -3.87 -2.51
N MET A 7 -4.21 -4.47 -1.32
CA MET A 7 -2.96 -4.85 -0.67
C MET A 7 -2.19 -5.91 -1.44
N THR A 8 -0.87 -5.85 -1.31
CA THR A 8 0.03 -6.92 -1.74
C THR A 8 0.13 -7.94 -0.61
N THR A 9 -0.11 -9.22 -0.91
CA THR A 9 -0.11 -10.30 0.08
C THR A 9 1.24 -11.00 0.22
N ARG A 10 2.08 -10.95 -0.83
CA ARG A 10 3.45 -11.46 -0.78
C ARG A 10 4.37 -10.37 -0.24
N VAL A 11 4.48 -10.30 1.07
CA VAL A 11 5.26 -9.29 1.74
C VAL A 11 6.61 -9.86 2.13
N VAL A 12 7.68 -9.18 1.72
CA VAL A 12 9.04 -9.49 2.18
C VAL A 12 9.17 -8.97 3.60
N THR A 13 9.53 -9.84 4.53
CA THR A 13 9.69 -9.52 5.94
C THR A 13 11.07 -9.90 6.44
N ILE A 14 11.42 -9.40 7.63
CA ILE A 14 12.67 -9.72 8.31
C ILE A 14 12.40 -9.84 9.81
N THR A 15 13.27 -10.51 10.54
CA THR A 15 13.19 -10.64 11.99
C THR A 15 14.23 -9.77 12.69
N GLU A 16 14.03 -9.48 14.00
CA GLU A 16 14.89 -8.58 14.76
C GLU A 16 16.34 -9.06 14.90
N ASP A 17 16.55 -10.37 14.91
CA ASP A 17 17.86 -11.00 15.07
C ASP A 17 18.70 -11.01 13.80
N GLN A 18 18.13 -10.69 12.67
CA GLN A 18 18.84 -10.60 11.39
C GLN A 18 19.80 -9.42 11.38
N SER A 19 20.84 -9.52 10.56
CA SER A 19 21.85 -8.47 10.43
C SER A 19 21.34 -7.28 9.61
N LYS A 20 21.89 -6.11 9.91
CA LYS A 20 21.73 -4.91 9.09
C LYS A 20 22.08 -5.17 7.62
N GLN A 21 23.15 -5.95 7.38
CA GLN A 21 23.56 -6.30 6.02
C GLN A 21 22.50 -7.15 5.30
N GLN A 22 21.85 -8.09 6.00
CA GLN A 22 20.76 -8.89 5.44
C GLN A 22 19.58 -8.01 5.06
N ALA A 23 19.21 -7.04 5.92
CA ALA A 23 18.18 -6.05 5.60
C ALA A 23 18.53 -5.27 4.33
N ALA A 24 19.76 -4.79 4.23
CA ALA A 24 20.25 -4.06 3.05
C ALA A 24 20.14 -4.91 1.78
N ARG A 25 20.48 -6.20 1.86
CA ARG A 25 20.36 -7.12 0.73
C ARG A 25 18.91 -7.29 0.28
N LEU A 26 17.98 -7.48 1.21
CA LEU A 26 16.55 -7.62 0.88
C LEU A 26 15.98 -6.35 0.26
N LEU A 27 16.30 -5.19 0.79
CA LEU A 27 15.88 -3.91 0.23
C LEU A 27 16.41 -3.74 -1.21
N ALA A 28 17.67 -4.07 -1.44
CA ALA A 28 18.31 -3.94 -2.75
C ALA A 28 17.77 -4.96 -3.76
N GLN A 29 17.64 -6.23 -3.36
CA GLN A 29 17.16 -7.29 -4.23
C GLN A 29 15.72 -7.07 -4.70
N HIS A 30 14.85 -6.66 -3.78
CA HIS A 30 13.43 -6.47 -4.06
C HIS A 30 13.09 -5.05 -4.51
N ARG A 31 14.09 -4.15 -4.54
CA ARG A 31 13.93 -2.74 -4.91
C ARG A 31 12.81 -2.06 -4.12
N ILE A 32 12.83 -2.26 -2.82
CA ILE A 32 11.88 -1.70 -1.88
C ILE A 32 12.58 -0.79 -0.88
N SER A 33 11.87 0.18 -0.32
CA SER A 33 12.42 1.17 0.59
C SER A 33 12.22 0.83 2.06
N GLY A 34 11.49 -0.22 2.36
CA GLY A 34 11.24 -0.66 3.72
C GLY A 34 10.67 -2.07 3.80
N LEU A 35 10.90 -2.70 4.95
CA LEU A 35 10.48 -4.06 5.27
C LEU A 35 9.74 -4.08 6.61
N PRO A 36 8.60 -4.76 6.72
CA PRO A 36 8.05 -5.08 8.04
C PRO A 36 9.00 -6.02 8.80
N VAL A 37 9.19 -5.71 10.08
CA VAL A 37 9.93 -6.57 11.01
C VAL A 37 8.91 -7.34 11.83
N VAL A 38 8.98 -8.66 11.78
CA VAL A 38 8.02 -9.54 12.43
C VAL A 38 8.73 -10.46 13.44
N ASN A 39 7.97 -10.91 14.45
CA ASN A 39 8.44 -11.93 15.38
C ASN A 39 8.03 -13.33 14.89
N ALA A 40 8.30 -14.36 15.71
CA ALA A 40 7.97 -15.75 15.40
C ALA A 40 6.46 -16.00 15.19
N ASP A 41 5.61 -15.17 15.78
CA ASP A 41 4.15 -15.26 15.66
C ASP A 41 3.60 -14.43 14.48
N GLN A 42 4.47 -13.89 13.61
CA GLN A 42 4.11 -13.01 12.50
C GLN A 42 3.50 -11.68 12.93
N VAL A 43 3.71 -11.28 14.17
CA VAL A 43 3.29 -9.97 14.68
C VAL A 43 4.33 -8.92 14.26
N VAL A 44 3.88 -7.79 13.70
CA VAL A 44 4.77 -6.69 13.31
C VAL A 44 5.26 -5.97 14.56
N VAL A 45 6.58 -5.93 14.72
CA VAL A 45 7.25 -5.27 15.85
C VAL A 45 7.95 -3.97 15.43
N GLY A 46 8.10 -3.73 14.16
CA GLY A 46 8.71 -2.51 13.63
C GLY A 46 8.77 -2.51 12.11
N VAL A 47 9.43 -1.51 11.56
CA VAL A 47 9.74 -1.41 10.13
C VAL A 47 11.22 -1.08 9.97
N GLU A 48 11.87 -1.75 9.05
CA GLU A 48 13.25 -1.47 8.66
C GLU A 48 13.24 -0.69 7.35
N THR A 49 13.78 0.52 7.36
CA THR A 49 13.78 1.41 6.20
C THR A 49 15.19 1.63 5.65
N GLU A 50 15.27 2.18 4.43
CA GLU A 50 16.55 2.61 3.85
C GLU A 50 17.28 3.60 4.78
N TYR A 51 16.52 4.52 5.39
CA TYR A 51 17.07 5.48 6.35
C TYR A 51 17.71 4.76 7.55
N ASP A 52 17.04 3.75 8.10
CA ASP A 52 17.55 2.99 9.25
C ASP A 52 18.85 2.29 8.90
N VAL A 53 18.94 1.70 7.71
CA VAL A 53 20.14 0.98 7.25
C VAL A 53 21.31 1.93 7.00
N ILE A 54 21.05 3.10 6.41
CA ILE A 54 22.10 4.06 6.06
C ILE A 54 22.50 4.93 7.24
N GLY A 55 21.52 5.39 8.03
CA GLY A 55 21.69 6.48 8.97
C GLY A 55 21.89 6.07 10.42
N LYS A 56 21.54 4.86 10.80
CA LYS A 56 21.63 4.42 12.19
C LYS A 56 22.80 3.46 12.42
N GLU A 57 23.46 3.61 13.56
CA GLU A 57 24.50 2.67 13.99
C GLU A 57 23.85 1.47 14.68
N GLY A 58 24.36 0.29 14.41
CA GLY A 58 23.89 -0.98 14.94
C GLY A 58 24.21 -2.11 13.99
N GLN A 59 24.14 -3.34 14.47
CA GLN A 59 24.47 -4.53 13.69
C GLN A 59 23.25 -5.39 13.36
N THR A 60 22.22 -5.33 14.21
CA THR A 60 21.00 -6.11 14.03
C THR A 60 19.82 -5.22 13.64
N VAL A 61 18.85 -5.82 12.99
CA VAL A 61 17.60 -5.16 12.62
C VAL A 61 16.90 -4.57 13.85
N GLY A 62 16.84 -5.33 14.95
CA GLY A 62 16.20 -4.86 16.19
C GLY A 62 16.83 -3.61 16.76
N GLU A 63 18.14 -3.41 16.57
CA GLU A 63 18.86 -2.23 17.07
C GLU A 63 18.55 -0.96 16.28
N ILE A 64 18.24 -1.09 15.00
CA ILE A 64 18.09 0.05 14.08
C ILE A 64 16.66 0.25 13.54
N MET A 65 15.76 -0.71 13.71
CA MET A 65 14.39 -0.60 13.20
C MET A 65 13.62 0.55 13.81
N THR A 66 12.63 1.04 13.08
CA THR A 66 11.69 2.04 13.57
C THR A 66 10.52 1.32 14.26
N ARG A 67 10.25 1.68 15.51
CA ARG A 67 9.12 1.19 16.31
C ARG A 67 7.94 2.15 16.19
N GLY A 68 6.77 1.77 16.70
CA GLY A 68 5.58 2.62 16.65
C GLY A 68 4.96 2.69 15.26
N VAL A 69 4.87 1.56 14.61
CA VAL A 69 4.38 1.43 13.23
C VAL A 69 2.89 1.75 13.15
N ILE A 70 2.52 2.62 12.21
CA ILE A 70 1.12 2.85 11.84
C ILE A 70 0.70 1.70 10.94
N SER A 71 -0.44 1.11 11.25
CA SER A 71 -1.00 -0.03 10.52
C SER A 71 -2.50 0.12 10.31
N VAL A 72 -3.05 -0.68 9.42
CA VAL A 72 -4.50 -0.75 9.16
C VAL A 72 -4.96 -2.19 9.22
N THR A 73 -6.28 -2.40 9.20
CA THR A 73 -6.89 -3.73 9.13
C THR A 73 -7.34 -4.03 7.70
N PRO A 74 -7.62 -5.30 7.36
CA PRO A 74 -8.15 -5.63 6.03
C PRO A 74 -9.43 -4.87 5.68
N GLY A 75 -10.26 -4.60 6.68
CA GLY A 75 -11.53 -3.89 6.51
C GLY A 75 -11.45 -2.36 6.51
N THR A 76 -10.25 -1.78 6.68
CA THR A 76 -10.10 -0.32 6.66
C THR A 76 -10.45 0.22 5.28
N GLU A 77 -11.29 1.27 5.24
CA GLU A 77 -11.69 1.90 3.99
C GLU A 77 -10.51 2.55 3.27
N LEU A 78 -10.51 2.48 1.94
CA LEU A 78 -9.40 2.97 1.12
C LEU A 78 -9.17 4.48 1.29
N GLU A 79 -10.22 5.24 1.58
CA GLU A 79 -10.12 6.68 1.87
C GLU A 79 -9.26 6.95 3.10
N GLU A 80 -9.42 6.15 4.15
CA GLU A 80 -8.61 6.25 5.37
C GLU A 80 -7.17 5.85 5.10
N VAL A 81 -6.94 4.78 4.31
CA VAL A 81 -5.61 4.36 3.89
C VAL A 81 -4.90 5.49 3.13
N SER A 82 -5.60 6.12 2.19
CA SER A 82 -5.08 7.26 1.41
C SER A 82 -4.72 8.42 2.32
N HIS A 83 -5.60 8.75 3.28
CA HIS A 83 -5.36 9.82 4.23
C HIS A 83 -4.09 9.58 5.05
N LEU A 84 -3.90 8.37 5.56
CA LEU A 84 -2.71 8.02 6.33
C LEU A 84 -1.44 8.11 5.50
N LEU A 85 -1.45 7.59 4.27
CA LEU A 85 -0.29 7.63 3.38
C LEU A 85 0.12 9.06 2.99
N VAL A 86 -0.84 9.95 2.85
CA VAL A 86 -0.58 11.34 2.47
C VAL A 86 -0.19 12.19 3.68
N HIS A 87 -0.98 12.15 4.76
CA HIS A 87 -0.82 13.07 5.91
C HIS A 87 0.25 12.65 6.90
N GLU A 88 0.46 11.33 7.08
CA GLU A 88 1.52 10.82 7.95
C GLU A 88 2.87 10.70 7.23
N ARG A 89 2.94 11.06 5.96
CA ARG A 89 4.15 11.03 5.14
C ARG A 89 4.87 9.68 5.12
N ILE A 90 4.09 8.60 5.16
CA ILE A 90 4.61 7.24 5.07
C ILE A 90 4.43 6.69 3.67
N LYS A 91 5.31 5.78 3.26
CA LYS A 91 5.28 5.22 1.90
C LYS A 91 4.41 3.98 1.79
N ARG A 92 4.21 3.28 2.90
CA ARG A 92 3.49 2.02 2.95
C ARG A 92 2.90 1.76 4.32
N LEU A 93 1.79 1.03 4.34
CA LEU A 93 1.07 0.64 5.54
C LEU A 93 1.00 -0.88 5.64
N PRO A 94 1.50 -1.47 6.72
CA PRO A 94 1.19 -2.87 7.02
C PRO A 94 -0.30 -3.05 7.27
N VAL A 95 -0.85 -4.13 6.73
CA VAL A 95 -2.22 -4.56 6.98
C VAL A 95 -2.17 -5.72 7.97
N LEU A 96 -2.78 -5.54 9.13
CA LEU A 96 -2.73 -6.49 10.21
C LEU A 96 -4.12 -7.06 10.49
N ASP A 97 -4.21 -8.38 10.58
CA ASP A 97 -5.40 -9.07 11.07
C ASP A 97 -5.07 -9.70 12.41
N GLN A 98 -5.72 -9.23 13.47
CA GLN A 98 -5.44 -9.65 14.86
C GLN A 98 -3.93 -9.52 15.22
N GLY A 99 -3.31 -8.44 14.77
CA GLY A 99 -1.89 -8.14 15.00
C GLY A 99 -0.93 -8.84 14.05
N LYS A 100 -1.40 -9.79 13.25
CA LYS A 100 -0.56 -10.54 12.30
C LYS A 100 -0.56 -9.88 10.93
N LEU A 101 0.61 -9.85 10.30
CA LEU A 101 0.78 -9.27 8.97
C LEU A 101 0.08 -10.14 7.92
N VAL A 102 -0.88 -9.53 7.20
CA VAL A 102 -1.60 -10.19 6.10
C VAL A 102 -1.36 -9.52 4.75
N GLY A 103 -0.83 -8.31 4.74
CA GLY A 103 -0.51 -7.61 3.51
C GLY A 103 0.15 -6.28 3.77
N ILE A 104 0.43 -5.55 2.70
CA ILE A 104 0.98 -4.22 2.74
C ILE A 104 0.34 -3.37 1.64
N VAL A 105 0.04 -2.11 1.93
CA VAL A 105 -0.47 -1.15 0.96
C VAL A 105 0.54 -0.01 0.82
N SER A 106 0.91 0.28 -0.42
CA SER A 106 1.83 1.37 -0.74
C SER A 106 1.12 2.49 -1.52
N ARG A 107 1.80 3.63 -1.65
CA ARG A 107 1.33 4.71 -2.53
C ARG A 107 1.16 4.23 -3.97
N ALA A 108 2.05 3.34 -4.44
CA ALA A 108 1.98 2.78 -5.78
C ALA A 108 0.70 1.98 -6.00
N ASP A 109 0.23 1.25 -4.98
CA ASP A 109 -1.03 0.50 -5.06
C ASP A 109 -2.22 1.44 -5.24
N LEU A 110 -2.22 2.58 -4.55
CA LEU A 110 -3.27 3.59 -4.69
C LEU A 110 -3.24 4.29 -6.04
N VAL A 111 -2.06 4.61 -6.55
CA VAL A 111 -1.90 5.20 -7.88
C VAL A 111 -2.43 4.25 -8.95
N LYS A 112 -2.10 2.96 -8.83
CA LYS A 112 -2.61 1.92 -9.72
C LYS A 112 -4.13 1.86 -9.69
N GLU A 113 -4.72 1.93 -8.49
CA GLU A 113 -6.17 1.93 -8.32
C GLU A 113 -6.83 3.11 -9.04
N VAL A 114 -6.29 4.30 -8.91
CA VAL A 114 -6.78 5.49 -9.63
C VAL A 114 -6.69 5.30 -11.14
N ALA A 115 -5.59 4.73 -11.62
CA ALA A 115 -5.37 4.50 -13.05
C ALA A 115 -6.36 3.51 -13.67
N LEU A 116 -6.87 2.57 -12.87
CA LEU A 116 -7.79 1.54 -13.33
C LEU A 116 -9.27 1.91 -13.19
N ARG A 117 -9.57 3.08 -12.66
CA ARG A 117 -10.92 3.49 -12.29
C ARG A 117 -11.58 4.32 -13.39
N TRP A 118 -12.74 3.88 -13.83
CA TRP A 118 -13.54 4.54 -14.85
C TRP A 118 -14.96 4.78 -14.31
N VAL A 119 -15.59 5.86 -14.69
CA VAL A 119 -16.95 6.20 -14.24
C VAL A 119 -17.86 6.40 -15.42
N CYS A 120 -19.02 5.77 -15.38
CA CYS A 120 -20.08 6.01 -16.37
C CYS A 120 -20.76 7.36 -16.06
N PRO A 121 -20.75 8.33 -17.00
CA PRO A 121 -21.38 9.63 -16.76
C PRO A 121 -22.92 9.56 -16.80
N VAL A 122 -23.48 8.45 -17.26
CA VAL A 122 -24.93 8.27 -17.37
C VAL A 122 -25.53 7.68 -16.09
N CYS A 123 -24.99 6.56 -15.59
CA CYS A 123 -25.53 5.89 -14.41
C CYS A 123 -24.64 5.97 -13.16
N GLY A 124 -23.42 6.50 -13.28
CA GLY A 124 -22.49 6.61 -12.15
C GLY A 124 -21.75 5.32 -11.79
N GLU A 125 -21.92 4.25 -12.56
CA GLU A 125 -21.24 2.98 -12.29
C GLU A 125 -19.72 3.14 -12.34
N MET A 126 -19.05 2.60 -11.34
CA MET A 126 -17.58 2.52 -11.30
C MET A 126 -17.12 1.24 -11.98
N VAL A 127 -16.27 1.38 -12.99
CA VAL A 127 -15.70 0.25 -13.71
C VAL A 127 -14.20 0.19 -13.40
N HIS A 128 -13.72 -0.99 -13.07
CA HIS A 128 -12.32 -1.25 -12.79
C HIS A 128 -11.71 -2.03 -13.96
N SER A 129 -10.88 -1.36 -14.78
CA SER A 129 -10.31 -1.94 -15.99
C SER A 129 -9.00 -1.28 -16.38
N GLU A 130 -8.10 -2.05 -16.97
CA GLU A 130 -6.84 -1.54 -17.51
C GLU A 130 -7.05 -0.62 -18.72
N GLU A 131 -8.09 -0.91 -19.51
CA GLU A 131 -8.44 -0.13 -20.67
C GLU A 131 -9.79 0.54 -20.48
N GLN A 132 -9.96 1.68 -21.15
CA GLN A 132 -11.22 2.40 -21.12
C GLN A 132 -12.34 1.50 -21.69
N PRO A 133 -13.39 1.23 -20.92
CA PRO A 133 -14.51 0.44 -21.40
C PRO A 133 -15.23 1.14 -22.55
N GLU A 134 -15.51 0.41 -23.61
CA GLU A 134 -16.29 0.94 -24.74
C GLU A 134 -17.74 1.22 -24.35
N ARG A 135 -18.26 0.43 -23.42
CA ARG A 135 -19.64 0.54 -22.93
C ARG A 135 -19.69 0.31 -21.43
N CYS A 136 -20.63 0.98 -20.79
CA CYS A 136 -20.92 0.72 -19.38
C CYS A 136 -21.53 -0.67 -19.22
N PRO A 137 -20.96 -1.54 -18.35
CA PRO A 137 -21.51 -2.89 -18.15
C PRO A 137 -22.87 -2.90 -17.47
N ARG A 138 -23.26 -1.78 -16.82
CA ARG A 138 -24.53 -1.66 -16.13
C ARG A 138 -25.65 -1.10 -17.02
N CYS A 139 -25.42 0.03 -17.66
CA CYS A 139 -26.48 0.71 -18.43
C CYS A 139 -26.29 0.68 -19.94
N GLY A 140 -25.15 0.20 -20.44
CA GLY A 140 -24.85 0.11 -21.86
C GLY A 140 -24.44 1.43 -22.53
N ALA A 141 -24.30 2.52 -21.78
CA ALA A 141 -23.86 3.81 -22.32
C ALA A 141 -22.48 3.70 -22.97
N GLN A 142 -22.26 4.41 -24.07
CA GLN A 142 -21.01 4.39 -24.83
C GLN A 142 -19.99 5.43 -24.36
N GLN A 143 -20.20 6.01 -23.19
CA GLN A 143 -19.35 7.06 -22.64
C GLN A 143 -18.92 6.71 -21.22
N VAL A 144 -17.79 6.05 -21.10
CA VAL A 144 -17.17 5.79 -19.80
C VAL A 144 -15.87 6.58 -19.76
N ALA A 145 -15.69 7.40 -18.74
CA ALA A 145 -14.57 8.34 -18.62
C ALA A 145 -13.74 8.08 -17.38
N ALA A 146 -12.50 8.57 -17.37
CA ALA A 146 -11.67 8.58 -16.20
C ALA A 146 -12.30 9.45 -15.10
N THR A 147 -12.11 9.07 -13.84
CA THR A 147 -12.77 9.72 -12.69
C THR A 147 -12.49 11.22 -12.61
N PHE A 148 -11.27 11.63 -12.95
CA PHE A 148 -10.86 13.02 -12.86
C PHE A 148 -11.45 13.91 -13.97
N GLU A 149 -11.83 13.34 -15.10
CA GLU A 149 -12.42 14.11 -16.21
C GLU A 149 -13.82 14.64 -15.88
N GLN A 150 -14.48 14.04 -14.90
CA GLN A 150 -15.79 14.50 -14.44
C GLN A 150 -15.72 15.69 -13.49
N GLN A 151 -14.55 16.00 -12.95
CA GLN A 151 -14.36 17.10 -12.01
C GLN A 151 -13.91 18.41 -12.68
N SER A 152 -13.73 18.40 -13.99
CA SER A 152 -13.51 19.65 -14.71
C SER A 152 -14.80 20.45 -14.61
N PRO A 153 -14.80 21.62 -13.94
CA PRO A 153 -15.96 22.48 -14.00
C PRO A 153 -16.20 22.77 -15.46
N GLY A 154 -17.38 22.53 -15.90
CA GLY A 154 -17.80 22.95 -17.22
C GLY A 154 -17.49 24.42 -17.35
N SER A 155 -16.43 24.69 -18.03
CA SER A 155 -16.08 26.04 -18.43
C SER A 155 -17.14 26.58 -19.37
#